data_94787a9849dd9da3229e83d529cbb959
#
_entry.id   94787a9849dd9da3229e83d529cbb959
#
_cell.length_a   1.000
_cell.length_b   1.000
_cell.length_c   1.000
_cell.angle_alpha   90.00
_cell.angle_beta   90.00
_cell.angle_gamma   90.00
#
_symmetry.space_group_name_H-M   'P 1'
#
loop_
_entity.id
_entity.type
_entity.pdbx_description
1 polymer ?
#
loop_
_entity_poly.entity_id
_entity_poly.type
_entity_poly.pdbx_seq_one_letter_code
_entity_poly.pdbx_strand_id
1 'polypeptide(L)'
;TDLHLSHPDVRDAGLKTDTTETLRRAIVSINAMEPLPDLVVASGDLTNTGAASSYALLQEILADLAPPVVLALGNHDKRGPFAEVFETGTGEAPYLHEQIFGDLHVITLDTLVPGQIAGRIGPDQIAFLDSALSREPALPKMVVAHHPPRMDDRTLPWASLDADSSQLFGETIAGRGVIGVLSGHVHLDQVHHWHGVPVITCMGLNSTVDILEQRDMRIIEGTSMGLCVLRPSGLSVSFVSLTPERRQLGRLEEARLRAFK
;
A
#
# COMPACT_ATOMS: atom_id res chain seq x y z
N THR A 1 -0.44 4.01 0.58
CA THR A 1 -1.47 3.45 -0.30
C THR A 1 -2.47 4.50 -0.70
N ASP A 2 -3.30 4.22 -1.74
CA ASP A 2 -4.46 5.03 -2.16
C ASP A 2 -4.11 6.51 -2.31
N LEU A 3 -3.08 6.77 -3.12
CA LEU A 3 -2.56 8.12 -3.35
C LEU A 3 -3.56 8.97 -4.14
N HIS A 4 -4.30 8.34 -5.07
CA HIS A 4 -5.31 8.96 -5.94
C HIS A 4 -4.85 10.29 -6.55
N LEU A 5 -3.57 10.35 -6.96
CA LEU A 5 -3.03 11.58 -7.51
C LEU A 5 -3.73 11.94 -8.82
N SER A 6 -4.06 13.20 -9.01
CA SER A 6 -4.66 13.70 -10.23
C SER A 6 -3.93 14.97 -10.70
N HIS A 7 -3.47 14.96 -11.97
CA HIS A 7 -2.88 16.16 -12.55
C HIS A 7 -3.94 17.27 -12.71
N PRO A 8 -3.63 18.54 -12.48
CA PRO A 8 -4.60 19.63 -12.57
C PRO A 8 -5.36 19.72 -13.90
N ASP A 9 -4.77 19.26 -15.00
CA ASP A 9 -5.40 19.24 -16.33
C ASP A 9 -6.39 18.08 -16.52
N VAL A 10 -6.42 17.12 -15.56
CA VAL A 10 -7.37 16.01 -15.58
C VAL A 10 -8.64 16.43 -14.87
N ARG A 11 -9.78 16.43 -15.59
CA ARG A 11 -11.09 16.68 -14.96
C ARG A 11 -11.46 15.49 -14.10
N ASP A 12 -11.43 15.67 -12.81
CA ASP A 12 -11.73 14.64 -11.82
C ASP A 12 -12.74 15.14 -10.78
N ALA A 13 -14.04 14.99 -11.10
CA ALA A 13 -15.13 15.40 -10.20
C ALA A 13 -15.26 14.47 -8.97
N GLY A 14 -14.64 13.29 -9.01
CA GLY A 14 -14.66 12.30 -7.92
C GLY A 14 -13.72 12.65 -6.78
N LEU A 15 -12.60 13.32 -7.09
CA LEU A 15 -11.60 13.69 -6.08
C LEU A 15 -12.12 14.87 -5.23
N LYS A 16 -12.14 14.68 -3.90
CA LYS A 16 -12.69 15.66 -2.95
C LYS A 16 -11.63 16.34 -2.09
N THR A 17 -10.39 15.86 -2.16
CA THR A 17 -9.27 16.30 -1.33
C THR A 17 -8.08 16.67 -2.21
N ASP A 18 -7.17 17.49 -1.69
CA ASP A 18 -5.88 17.76 -2.34
C ASP A 18 -4.88 16.65 -2.00
N THR A 19 -4.92 15.59 -2.81
CA THR A 19 -4.02 14.44 -2.64
C THR A 19 -2.57 14.78 -2.99
N THR A 20 -2.34 15.75 -3.88
CA THR A 20 -1.00 16.24 -4.22
C THR A 20 -0.32 16.86 -3.02
N GLU A 21 -1.02 17.77 -2.35
CA GLU A 21 -0.52 18.40 -1.12
C GLU A 21 -0.32 17.37 0.01
N THR A 22 -1.24 16.40 0.13
CA THR A 22 -1.12 15.34 1.13
C THR A 22 0.11 14.46 0.88
N LEU A 23 0.38 14.10 -0.39
CA LEU A 23 1.59 13.34 -0.75
C LEU A 23 2.88 14.13 -0.44
N ARG A 24 2.93 15.41 -0.77
CA ARG A 24 4.09 16.26 -0.44
C ARG A 24 4.33 16.32 1.08
N ARG A 25 3.29 16.47 1.88
CA ARG A 25 3.41 16.43 3.36
C ARG A 25 3.88 15.07 3.87
N ALA A 26 3.39 13.98 3.27
CA ALA A 26 3.86 12.63 3.62
C ALA A 26 5.36 12.50 3.35
N ILE A 27 5.85 12.93 2.18
CA ILE A 27 7.27 12.89 1.81
C ILE A 27 8.12 13.73 2.78
N VAL A 28 7.69 14.96 3.09
CA VAL A 28 8.39 15.81 4.08
C VAL A 28 8.47 15.09 5.44
N SER A 29 7.37 14.45 5.87
CA SER A 29 7.34 13.72 7.14
C SER A 29 8.25 12.49 7.13
N ILE A 30 8.29 11.75 6.02
CA ILE A 30 9.16 10.58 5.85
C ILE A 30 10.63 10.99 5.85
N ASN A 31 10.99 12.02 5.06
CA ASN A 31 12.36 12.51 4.95
C ASN A 31 12.90 13.09 6.28
N ALA A 32 12.01 13.53 7.18
CA ALA A 32 12.36 14.04 8.51
C ALA A 32 12.50 12.95 9.59
N MET A 33 12.30 11.68 9.25
CA MET A 33 12.43 10.59 10.22
C MET A 33 13.90 10.30 10.54
N GLU A 34 14.17 10.02 11.82
CA GLU A 34 15.48 9.55 12.30
C GLU A 34 15.29 8.30 13.17
N PRO A 35 15.77 7.12 12.75
CA PRO A 35 16.44 6.87 11.46
C PRO A 35 15.50 7.00 10.26
N LEU A 36 16.08 7.27 9.09
CA LEU A 36 15.36 7.25 7.83
C LEU A 36 14.84 5.83 7.55
N PRO A 37 13.62 5.65 7.00
CA PRO A 37 13.14 4.34 6.59
C PRO A 37 14.02 3.69 5.50
N ASP A 38 14.19 2.38 5.54
CA ASP A 38 14.95 1.64 4.53
C ASP A 38 14.27 1.63 3.17
N LEU A 39 12.93 1.72 3.14
CA LEU A 39 12.11 1.80 1.93
C LEU A 39 10.74 2.40 2.23
N VAL A 40 10.08 2.86 1.17
CA VAL A 40 8.67 3.24 1.17
C VAL A 40 7.92 2.33 0.21
N VAL A 41 6.71 1.91 0.58
CA VAL A 41 5.82 1.13 -0.29
C VAL A 41 4.58 1.96 -0.59
N ALA A 42 4.29 2.18 -1.87
CA ALA A 42 3.03 2.72 -2.36
C ALA A 42 2.19 1.54 -2.92
N SER A 43 1.29 1.02 -2.10
CA SER A 43 0.59 -0.25 -2.35
C SER A 43 -0.64 -0.14 -3.26
N GLY A 44 -0.63 0.76 -4.23
CA GLY A 44 -1.64 0.86 -5.29
C GLY A 44 -2.54 2.08 -5.19
N ASP A 45 -3.41 2.24 -6.20
CA ASP A 45 -4.19 3.43 -6.49
C ASP A 45 -3.31 4.68 -6.47
N LEU A 46 -2.24 4.60 -7.29
CA LEU A 46 -1.24 5.66 -7.41
C LEU A 46 -1.85 6.93 -7.98
N THR A 47 -2.73 6.77 -8.97
CA THR A 47 -3.47 7.86 -9.60
C THR A 47 -4.97 7.60 -9.56
N ASN A 48 -5.79 8.66 -9.63
CA ASN A 48 -7.24 8.49 -9.53
C ASN A 48 -7.91 7.99 -10.82
N THR A 49 -7.29 8.21 -11.97
CA THR A 49 -7.89 7.86 -13.29
C THR A 49 -6.95 7.12 -14.23
N GLY A 50 -5.71 6.85 -13.83
CA GLY A 50 -4.69 6.21 -14.67
C GLY A 50 -4.23 7.09 -15.84
N ALA A 51 -4.27 8.42 -15.72
CA ALA A 51 -3.80 9.33 -16.75
C ALA A 51 -2.26 9.44 -16.75
N ALA A 52 -1.64 9.42 -17.93
CA ALA A 52 -0.18 9.53 -18.06
C ALA A 52 0.37 10.81 -17.41
N SER A 53 -0.33 11.95 -17.54
CA SER A 53 0.07 13.19 -16.87
C SER A 53 0.05 13.10 -15.34
N SER A 54 -0.86 12.30 -14.76
CA SER A 54 -0.90 12.07 -13.32
C SER A 54 0.27 11.18 -12.85
N TYR A 55 0.68 10.20 -13.64
CA TYR A 55 1.88 9.41 -13.36
C TYR A 55 3.16 10.24 -13.50
N ALA A 56 3.24 11.13 -14.51
CA ALA A 56 4.37 12.04 -14.66
C ALA A 56 4.50 13.00 -13.45
N LEU A 57 3.38 13.54 -12.97
CA LEU A 57 3.34 14.33 -11.74
C LEU A 57 3.75 13.50 -10.51
N LEU A 58 3.31 12.24 -10.42
CA LEU A 58 3.73 11.34 -9.35
C LEU A 58 5.23 11.11 -9.38
N GLN A 59 5.80 10.83 -10.55
CA GLN A 59 7.25 10.62 -10.73
C GLN A 59 8.04 11.86 -10.30
N GLU A 60 7.58 13.05 -10.69
CA GLU A 60 8.18 14.33 -10.28
C GLU A 60 8.20 14.48 -8.74
N ILE A 61 7.05 14.24 -8.09
CA ILE A 61 6.92 14.38 -6.63
C ILE A 61 7.74 13.33 -5.88
N LEU A 62 7.78 12.08 -6.38
CA LEU A 62 8.57 11.01 -5.77
C LEU A 62 10.08 11.24 -5.87
N ALA A 63 10.54 12.09 -6.78
CA ALA A 63 11.96 12.46 -6.86
C ALA A 63 12.47 13.18 -5.58
N ASP A 64 11.57 13.77 -4.80
CA ASP A 64 11.90 14.39 -3.52
C ASP A 64 11.96 13.39 -2.35
N LEU A 65 11.57 12.12 -2.57
CA LEU A 65 11.58 11.10 -1.52
C LEU A 65 12.99 10.53 -1.33
N ALA A 66 13.53 10.63 -0.11
CA ALA A 66 14.89 10.19 0.18
C ALA A 66 15.06 8.66 0.20
N PRO A 67 14.15 7.85 0.80
CA PRO A 67 14.21 6.40 0.72
C PRO A 67 13.80 5.87 -0.67
N PRO A 68 14.28 4.69 -1.07
CA PRO A 68 13.78 4.02 -2.27
C PRO A 68 12.28 3.72 -2.13
N VAL A 69 11.55 3.70 -3.26
CA VAL A 69 10.11 3.43 -3.29
C VAL A 69 9.79 2.18 -4.11
N VAL A 70 8.91 1.34 -3.57
CA VAL A 70 8.27 0.21 -4.25
C VAL A 70 6.85 0.64 -4.62
N LEU A 71 6.49 0.50 -5.90
CA LEU A 71 5.17 0.84 -6.42
C LEU A 71 4.38 -0.42 -6.72
N ALA A 72 3.09 -0.43 -6.40
CA ALA A 72 2.12 -1.42 -6.88
C ALA A 72 0.98 -0.70 -7.60
N LEU A 73 0.18 -1.44 -8.38
CA LEU A 73 -0.98 -0.90 -9.07
C LEU A 73 -2.27 -1.29 -8.35
N GLY A 74 -3.24 -0.37 -8.33
CA GLY A 74 -4.61 -0.60 -7.84
C GLY A 74 -5.65 -0.49 -8.95
N ASN A 75 -6.93 -0.56 -8.59
CA ASN A 75 -8.03 -0.56 -9.58
C ASN A 75 -8.23 0.80 -10.29
N HIS A 76 -7.76 1.90 -9.73
CA HIS A 76 -7.77 3.22 -10.37
C HIS A 76 -6.62 3.40 -11.36
N ASP A 77 -5.61 2.57 -11.31
CA ASP A 77 -4.43 2.65 -12.17
C ASP A 77 -4.65 2.04 -13.56
N LYS A 78 -3.74 2.33 -14.49
CA LYS A 78 -3.70 1.75 -15.84
C LYS A 78 -2.28 1.35 -16.18
N ARG A 79 -2.07 0.07 -16.52
CA ARG A 79 -0.74 -0.50 -16.81
C ARG A 79 0.00 0.22 -17.94
N GLY A 80 -0.69 0.50 -19.06
CA GLY A 80 -0.06 1.15 -20.22
C GLY A 80 0.55 2.51 -19.90
N PRO A 81 -0.23 3.52 -19.45
CA PRO A 81 0.30 4.81 -19.06
C PRO A 81 1.33 4.77 -17.93
N PHE A 82 1.15 3.85 -16.95
CA PHE A 82 2.13 3.61 -15.89
C PHE A 82 3.46 3.11 -16.48
N ALA A 83 3.41 2.09 -17.32
CA ALA A 83 4.59 1.51 -17.96
C ALA A 83 5.34 2.50 -18.85
N GLU A 84 4.62 3.37 -19.55
CA GLU A 84 5.19 4.44 -20.37
C GLU A 84 6.00 5.42 -19.52
N VAL A 85 5.45 5.88 -18.39
CA VAL A 85 6.09 6.91 -17.56
C VAL A 85 7.23 6.32 -16.70
N PHE A 86 7.04 5.14 -16.12
CA PHE A 86 8.02 4.50 -15.24
C PHE A 86 8.95 3.51 -15.96
N GLU A 87 8.86 3.41 -17.30
CA GLU A 87 9.71 2.56 -18.15
C GLU A 87 9.73 1.09 -17.71
N THR A 88 8.56 0.55 -17.29
CA THR A 88 8.42 -0.80 -16.71
C THR A 88 7.95 -1.85 -17.74
N GLY A 89 8.09 -1.62 -19.01
CA GLY A 89 7.72 -2.54 -20.10
C GLY A 89 6.57 -2.00 -20.97
N THR A 90 5.78 -2.90 -21.58
CA THR A 90 4.69 -2.52 -22.51
C THR A 90 3.37 -2.17 -21.82
N GLY A 91 3.19 -2.55 -20.56
CA GLY A 91 1.93 -2.37 -19.84
C GLY A 91 0.82 -3.36 -20.26
N GLU A 92 1.13 -4.39 -21.04
CA GLU A 92 0.16 -5.43 -21.44
C GLU A 92 0.01 -6.52 -20.38
N ALA A 93 1.12 -6.94 -19.78
CA ALA A 93 1.16 -7.93 -18.70
C ALA A 93 0.95 -7.29 -17.32
N PRO A 94 0.57 -8.08 -16.31
CA PRO A 94 0.58 -7.64 -14.90
C PRO A 94 1.96 -7.12 -14.49
N TYR A 95 1.97 -6.05 -13.71
CA TYR A 95 3.18 -5.46 -13.15
C TYR A 95 3.63 -6.24 -11.91
N LEU A 96 4.52 -7.20 -12.13
CA LEU A 96 5.07 -8.07 -11.09
C LEU A 96 6.55 -7.77 -10.89
N HIS A 97 6.99 -7.64 -9.66
CA HIS A 97 8.41 -7.51 -9.38
C HIS A 97 8.73 -7.96 -7.96
N GLU A 98 10.01 -8.21 -7.71
CA GLU A 98 10.54 -8.48 -6.39
C GLU A 98 11.87 -7.74 -6.20
N GLN A 99 12.16 -7.36 -4.97
CA GLN A 99 13.40 -6.68 -4.62
C GLN A 99 13.79 -6.99 -3.17
N ILE A 100 15.10 -7.07 -2.93
CA ILE A 100 15.65 -7.25 -1.59
C ILE A 100 16.17 -5.90 -1.09
N PHE A 101 15.73 -5.53 0.11
CA PHE A 101 16.17 -4.34 0.83
C PHE A 101 16.78 -4.79 2.17
N GLY A 102 18.10 -4.76 2.27
CA GLY A 102 18.80 -5.31 3.43
C GLY A 102 18.42 -6.79 3.67
N ASP A 103 17.79 -7.05 4.82
CA ASP A 103 17.36 -8.39 5.23
C ASP A 103 15.86 -8.65 4.95
N LEU A 104 15.20 -7.86 4.10
CA LEU A 104 13.80 -8.00 3.75
C LEU A 104 13.62 -8.25 2.26
N HIS A 105 12.88 -9.29 1.90
CA HIS A 105 12.47 -9.56 0.53
C HIS A 105 11.04 -9.05 0.29
N VAL A 106 10.88 -8.07 -0.60
CA VAL A 106 9.58 -7.48 -0.97
C VAL A 106 9.14 -8.06 -2.31
N ILE A 107 7.92 -8.59 -2.37
CA ILE A 107 7.31 -9.22 -3.54
C ILE A 107 6.02 -8.46 -3.87
N THR A 108 5.93 -7.90 -5.07
CA THR A 108 4.78 -7.10 -5.50
C THR A 108 3.95 -7.85 -6.54
N LEU A 109 2.65 -7.95 -6.27
CA LEU A 109 1.63 -8.52 -7.15
C LEU A 109 0.75 -7.41 -7.73
N ASP A 110 0.29 -7.60 -8.94
CA ASP A 110 -0.63 -6.70 -9.62
C ASP A 110 -2.05 -7.29 -9.61
N THR A 111 -2.86 -6.80 -8.72
CA THR A 111 -4.25 -7.27 -8.52
C THR A 111 -5.28 -6.53 -9.37
N LEU A 112 -4.84 -5.59 -10.22
CA LEU A 112 -5.69 -4.80 -11.11
C LEU A 112 -6.38 -5.69 -12.16
N VAL A 113 -7.70 -5.58 -12.24
CA VAL A 113 -8.50 -6.11 -13.34
C VAL A 113 -9.10 -4.93 -14.11
N PRO A 114 -8.74 -4.73 -15.38
CA PRO A 114 -9.25 -3.59 -16.15
C PRO A 114 -10.77 -3.49 -16.14
N GLY A 115 -11.28 -2.31 -15.71
CA GLY A 115 -12.72 -2.03 -15.67
C GLY A 115 -13.49 -2.69 -14.50
N GLN A 116 -12.79 -3.28 -13.54
CA GLN A 116 -13.40 -3.82 -12.31
C GLN A 116 -12.85 -3.09 -11.08
N ILE A 117 -13.65 -3.04 -10.02
CA ILE A 117 -13.25 -2.50 -8.72
C ILE A 117 -12.59 -3.62 -7.88
N ALA A 118 -13.13 -4.84 -7.93
CA ALA A 118 -12.55 -6.00 -7.26
C ALA A 118 -11.24 -6.46 -7.91
N GLY A 119 -10.33 -6.98 -7.10
CA GLY A 119 -9.05 -7.50 -7.57
C GLY A 119 -9.05 -8.99 -7.91
N ARG A 120 -8.01 -9.40 -8.65
CA ARG A 120 -7.76 -10.81 -8.97
C ARG A 120 -6.25 -11.10 -9.01
N ILE A 121 -5.90 -12.33 -8.62
CA ILE A 121 -4.56 -12.89 -8.82
C ILE A 121 -4.70 -14.10 -9.75
N GLY A 122 -4.13 -14.01 -10.95
CA GLY A 122 -4.16 -15.10 -11.93
C GLY A 122 -3.14 -16.21 -11.64
N PRO A 123 -3.26 -17.38 -12.31
CA PRO A 123 -2.35 -18.51 -12.12
C PRO A 123 -0.88 -18.17 -12.35
N ASP A 124 -0.56 -17.32 -13.33
CA ASP A 124 0.81 -16.90 -13.62
C ASP A 124 1.40 -16.05 -12.49
N GLN A 125 0.57 -15.25 -11.84
CA GLN A 125 0.98 -14.46 -10.67
C GLN A 125 1.20 -15.34 -9.44
N ILE A 126 0.38 -16.37 -9.26
CA ILE A 126 0.59 -17.39 -8.21
C ILE A 126 1.90 -18.15 -8.45
N ALA A 127 2.19 -18.54 -9.69
CA ALA A 127 3.44 -19.19 -10.05
C ALA A 127 4.67 -18.26 -9.81
N PHE A 128 4.55 -16.98 -10.15
CA PHE A 128 5.56 -15.97 -9.84
C PHE A 128 5.78 -15.86 -8.31
N LEU A 129 4.70 -15.74 -7.54
CA LEU A 129 4.75 -15.64 -6.08
C LEU A 129 5.41 -16.88 -5.46
N ASP A 130 5.00 -18.08 -5.86
CA ASP A 130 5.59 -19.34 -5.37
C ASP A 130 7.09 -19.42 -5.65
N SER A 131 7.50 -19.04 -6.88
CA SER A 131 8.91 -18.94 -7.26
C SER A 131 9.66 -17.90 -6.41
N ALA A 132 9.09 -16.70 -6.23
CA ALA A 132 9.68 -15.64 -5.43
C ALA A 132 9.86 -16.05 -3.96
N LEU A 133 8.85 -16.69 -3.36
CA LEU A 133 8.90 -17.18 -2.00
C LEU A 133 9.97 -18.28 -1.79
N SER A 134 10.33 -18.99 -2.86
CA SER A 134 11.37 -20.03 -2.82
C SER A 134 12.80 -19.48 -2.93
N ARG A 135 12.94 -18.23 -3.41
CA ARG A 135 14.21 -17.52 -3.43
C ARG A 135 14.52 -16.97 -2.04
N GLU A 136 15.80 -16.96 -1.66
CA GLU A 136 16.27 -16.46 -0.36
C GLU A 136 15.41 -16.96 0.83
N PRO A 137 15.32 -18.29 1.06
CA PRO A 137 14.36 -18.86 2.02
C PRO A 137 14.60 -18.40 3.47
N ALA A 138 15.80 -17.90 3.78
CA ALA A 138 16.15 -17.38 5.10
C ALA A 138 15.62 -15.96 5.35
N LEU A 139 15.33 -15.18 4.30
CA LEU A 139 14.85 -13.82 4.46
C LEU A 139 13.34 -13.79 4.77
N PRO A 140 12.89 -12.92 5.70
CA PRO A 140 11.47 -12.60 5.84
C PRO A 140 10.93 -11.96 4.55
N LYS A 141 9.67 -12.24 4.21
CA LYS A 141 9.02 -11.73 3.01
C LYS A 141 7.90 -10.78 3.36
N MET A 142 7.84 -9.66 2.64
CA MET A 142 6.70 -8.76 2.61
C MET A 142 6.04 -8.86 1.24
N VAL A 143 4.76 -9.20 1.19
CA VAL A 143 3.99 -9.20 -0.06
C VAL A 143 3.21 -7.90 -0.18
N VAL A 144 3.22 -7.30 -1.35
CA VAL A 144 2.43 -6.10 -1.68
C VAL A 144 1.36 -6.49 -2.68
N ALA A 145 0.10 -6.26 -2.32
CA ALA A 145 -1.06 -6.55 -3.16
C ALA A 145 -2.15 -5.53 -2.82
N HIS A 146 -2.52 -4.67 -3.77
CA HIS A 146 -3.43 -3.55 -3.50
C HIS A 146 -4.75 -4.00 -2.87
N HIS A 147 -5.44 -4.94 -3.51
CA HIS A 147 -6.68 -5.49 -2.95
C HIS A 147 -6.35 -6.47 -1.83
N PRO A 148 -6.92 -6.28 -0.62
CA PRO A 148 -6.77 -7.26 0.44
C PRO A 148 -7.46 -8.58 0.07
N PRO A 149 -7.07 -9.72 0.65
CA PRO A 149 -7.78 -10.97 0.44
C PRO A 149 -9.20 -10.89 1.01
N ARG A 150 -10.10 -11.68 0.44
CA ARG A 150 -11.47 -11.83 0.94
C ARG A 150 -11.43 -12.58 2.26
N MET A 151 -11.87 -11.93 3.33
CA MET A 151 -11.78 -12.49 4.69
C MET A 151 -12.86 -13.54 4.97
N ASP A 152 -14.08 -13.30 4.50
CA ASP A 152 -15.23 -14.19 4.66
C ASP A 152 -16.31 -13.91 3.61
N ASP A 153 -17.42 -14.65 3.69
CA ASP A 153 -18.56 -14.49 2.77
C ASP A 153 -19.36 -13.19 2.97
N ARG A 154 -19.11 -12.46 4.05
CA ARG A 154 -19.73 -11.15 4.33
C ARG A 154 -18.96 -10.01 3.67
N THR A 155 -17.70 -10.23 3.32
CA THR A 155 -16.90 -9.24 2.60
C THR A 155 -17.57 -8.93 1.26
N LEU A 156 -17.86 -7.65 1.03
CA LEU A 156 -18.47 -7.22 -0.21
C LEU A 156 -17.53 -7.52 -1.40
N PRO A 157 -18.05 -8.02 -2.52
CA PRO A 157 -17.20 -8.49 -3.63
C PRO A 157 -16.23 -7.44 -4.16
N TRP A 158 -16.60 -6.15 -4.12
CA TRP A 158 -15.73 -5.07 -4.58
C TRP A 158 -14.57 -4.78 -3.64
N ALA A 159 -14.69 -5.12 -2.34
CA ALA A 159 -13.76 -4.67 -1.30
C ALA A 159 -12.49 -5.52 -1.18
N SER A 160 -12.30 -6.51 -2.04
CA SER A 160 -11.21 -7.49 -1.90
C SER A 160 -10.82 -8.15 -3.22
N LEU A 161 -9.88 -9.06 -3.16
CA LEU A 161 -9.70 -10.09 -4.17
C LEU A 161 -10.97 -10.96 -4.27
N ASP A 162 -11.20 -11.60 -5.44
CA ASP A 162 -12.21 -12.63 -5.54
C ASP A 162 -11.90 -13.85 -4.63
N ALA A 163 -12.90 -14.73 -4.43
CA ALA A 163 -12.78 -15.83 -3.48
C ALA A 163 -11.68 -16.83 -3.87
N ASP A 164 -11.62 -17.20 -5.17
CA ASP A 164 -10.65 -18.17 -5.68
C ASP A 164 -9.22 -17.63 -5.57
N SER A 165 -9.01 -16.37 -5.96
CA SER A 165 -7.72 -15.68 -5.79
C SER A 165 -7.29 -15.61 -4.32
N SER A 166 -8.23 -15.31 -3.43
CA SER A 166 -7.94 -15.25 -2.00
C SER A 166 -7.54 -16.60 -1.45
N GLN A 167 -8.25 -17.67 -1.80
CA GLN A 167 -7.91 -19.02 -1.36
C GLN A 167 -6.51 -19.42 -1.84
N LEU A 168 -6.24 -19.32 -3.14
CA LEU A 168 -4.94 -19.69 -3.71
C LEU A 168 -3.79 -18.85 -3.12
N PHE A 169 -4.02 -17.56 -2.94
CA PHE A 169 -3.03 -16.66 -2.34
C PHE A 169 -2.71 -17.08 -0.90
N GLY A 170 -3.74 -17.36 -0.08
CA GLY A 170 -3.57 -17.83 1.29
C GLY A 170 -2.81 -19.15 1.40
N GLU A 171 -3.17 -20.12 0.57
CA GLU A 171 -2.48 -21.42 0.49
C GLU A 171 -1.01 -21.27 0.07
N THR A 172 -0.73 -20.33 -0.85
CA THR A 172 0.62 -20.08 -1.36
C THR A 172 1.54 -19.46 -0.33
N ILE A 173 1.05 -18.52 0.49
CA ILE A 173 1.90 -17.79 1.47
C ILE A 173 1.99 -18.49 2.83
N ALA A 174 1.08 -19.41 3.15
CA ALA A 174 1.01 -20.05 4.45
C ALA A 174 2.32 -20.79 4.80
N GLY A 175 2.95 -20.42 5.92
CA GLY A 175 4.19 -21.06 6.39
C GLY A 175 5.44 -20.78 5.53
N ARG A 176 5.40 -19.83 4.59
CA ARG A 176 6.48 -19.53 3.64
C ARG A 176 7.35 -18.32 4.07
N GLY A 177 7.34 -17.95 5.35
CA GLY A 177 8.16 -16.83 5.86
C GLY A 177 7.61 -15.44 5.49
N VAL A 178 6.35 -15.36 5.06
CA VAL A 178 5.66 -14.08 4.84
C VAL A 178 5.31 -13.49 6.20
N ILE A 179 5.85 -12.32 6.48
CA ILE A 179 5.67 -11.60 7.75
C ILE A 179 4.55 -10.56 7.70
N GLY A 180 4.08 -10.22 6.49
CA GLY A 180 2.97 -9.30 6.27
C GLY A 180 2.58 -9.19 4.82
N VAL A 181 1.32 -8.81 4.59
CA VAL A 181 0.79 -8.37 3.30
C VAL A 181 0.42 -6.90 3.44
N LEU A 182 0.96 -6.04 2.59
CA LEU A 182 0.61 -4.62 2.52
C LEU A 182 -0.43 -4.42 1.44
N SER A 183 -1.58 -3.92 1.82
CA SER A 183 -2.72 -3.67 0.93
C SER A 183 -3.23 -2.23 1.08
N GLY A 184 -4.24 -1.88 0.31
CA GLY A 184 -4.95 -0.60 0.35
C GLY A 184 -6.43 -0.80 0.08
N HIS A 185 -6.99 -0.03 -0.87
CA HIS A 185 -8.30 -0.21 -1.47
C HIS A 185 -9.49 0.12 -0.57
N VAL A 186 -9.48 -0.32 0.68
CA VAL A 186 -10.60 -0.12 1.62
C VAL A 186 -10.54 1.20 2.38
N HIS A 187 -9.46 1.95 2.26
CA HIS A 187 -9.23 3.23 2.91
C HIS A 187 -9.42 3.19 4.43
N LEU A 188 -8.96 2.15 5.09
CA LEU A 188 -9.07 1.96 6.54
C LEU A 188 -7.75 1.54 7.16
N ASP A 189 -7.44 2.09 8.32
CA ASP A 189 -6.33 1.63 9.16
C ASP A 189 -6.74 0.32 9.85
N GLN A 190 -6.34 -0.82 9.29
CA GLN A 190 -6.71 -2.14 9.78
C GLN A 190 -5.55 -3.12 9.73
N VAL A 191 -5.58 -4.08 10.64
CA VAL A 191 -4.73 -5.28 10.60
C VAL A 191 -5.64 -6.49 10.77
N HIS A 192 -5.62 -7.38 9.78
CA HIS A 192 -6.29 -8.67 9.83
C HIS A 192 -5.26 -9.77 9.94
N HIS A 193 -5.50 -10.76 10.80
CA HIS A 193 -4.72 -11.99 10.78
C HIS A 193 -5.38 -13.02 9.87
N TRP A 194 -4.71 -13.37 8.79
CA TRP A 194 -5.24 -14.24 7.76
C TRP A 194 -4.19 -15.29 7.37
N HIS A 195 -4.53 -16.58 7.44
CA HIS A 195 -3.59 -17.69 7.26
C HIS A 195 -2.29 -17.57 8.08
N GLY A 196 -2.36 -16.97 9.27
CA GLY A 196 -1.20 -16.74 10.14
C GLY A 196 -0.35 -15.53 9.76
N VAL A 197 -0.75 -14.75 8.76
CA VAL A 197 -0.04 -13.57 8.26
C VAL A 197 -0.87 -12.31 8.52
N PRO A 198 -0.29 -11.21 9.05
CA PRO A 198 -0.99 -9.94 9.14
C PRO A 198 -1.18 -9.32 7.76
N VAL A 199 -2.41 -8.97 7.41
CA VAL A 199 -2.79 -8.14 6.26
C VAL A 199 -3.03 -6.74 6.78
N ILE A 200 -2.30 -5.77 6.24
CA ILE A 200 -2.24 -4.39 6.74
C ILE A 200 -2.78 -3.47 5.66
N THR A 201 -3.80 -2.70 5.98
CA THR A 201 -4.33 -1.60 5.14
C THR A 201 -4.22 -0.27 5.86
N CYS A 202 -4.17 0.83 5.13
CA CYS A 202 -4.17 2.19 5.68
C CYS A 202 -5.30 3.01 5.05
N MET A 203 -5.63 4.15 5.66
CA MET A 203 -6.61 5.11 5.09
C MET A 203 -6.17 5.64 3.73
N GLY A 204 -4.85 5.68 3.49
CA GLY A 204 -4.32 6.31 2.28
C GLY A 204 -4.30 7.84 2.35
N LEU A 205 -4.18 8.49 1.20
CA LEU A 205 -3.96 9.93 1.10
C LEU A 205 -5.19 10.73 0.64
N ASN A 206 -6.29 10.05 0.31
CA ASN A 206 -7.49 10.69 -0.25
C ASN A 206 -8.58 10.91 0.80
N SER A 207 -9.13 9.84 1.35
CA SER A 207 -10.27 9.86 2.28
C SER A 207 -10.33 8.54 3.03
N THR A 208 -11.19 8.45 4.03
CA THR A 208 -11.47 7.19 4.74
C THR A 208 -12.98 6.93 4.83
N VAL A 209 -13.34 5.73 5.26
CA VAL A 209 -14.71 5.31 5.49
C VAL A 209 -15.03 5.38 6.98
N ASP A 210 -16.20 5.91 7.34
CA ASP A 210 -16.68 5.91 8.71
C ASP A 210 -17.19 4.52 9.10
N ILE A 211 -16.39 3.77 9.84
CA ILE A 211 -16.74 2.40 10.30
C ILE A 211 -17.90 2.37 11.29
N LEU A 212 -18.30 3.52 11.84
CA LEU A 212 -19.46 3.59 12.75
C LEU A 212 -20.79 3.66 11.99
N GLU A 213 -20.75 4.01 10.70
CA GLU A 213 -21.92 3.91 9.83
C GLU A 213 -22.06 2.46 9.32
N GLN A 214 -23.15 1.80 9.75
CA GLN A 214 -23.34 0.36 9.49
C GLN A 214 -24.28 0.06 8.31
N ARG A 215 -24.94 1.08 7.75
CA ARG A 215 -25.93 0.88 6.69
C ARG A 215 -25.40 1.27 5.32
N ASP A 216 -24.79 2.46 5.25
CA ASP A 216 -24.27 3.05 4.02
C ASP A 216 -22.76 3.26 4.13
N MET A 217 -22.08 3.36 2.99
CA MET A 217 -20.68 3.79 2.97
C MET A 217 -20.62 5.31 3.15
N ARG A 218 -20.28 5.77 4.35
CA ARG A 218 -20.02 7.17 4.62
C ARG A 218 -18.54 7.47 4.45
N ILE A 219 -18.23 8.29 3.44
CA ILE A 219 -16.86 8.73 3.17
C ILE A 219 -16.62 10.02 3.97
N ILE A 220 -15.53 10.05 4.72
CA ILE A 220 -15.13 11.18 5.58
C ILE A 220 -13.67 11.57 5.34
N GLU A 221 -13.28 12.73 5.83
CA GLU A 221 -11.88 13.13 5.84
C GLU A 221 -11.07 12.22 6.77
N GLY A 222 -9.90 11.83 6.31
CA GLY A 222 -8.96 11.02 7.06
C GLY A 222 -7.86 10.54 6.15
N THR A 223 -6.61 10.70 6.58
CA THR A 223 -5.44 10.27 5.83
C THR A 223 -4.40 9.71 6.78
N SER A 224 -3.74 8.63 6.37
CA SER A 224 -2.70 7.98 7.15
C SER A 224 -1.66 7.29 6.29
N MET A 225 -0.53 6.97 6.91
CA MET A 225 0.44 6.01 6.42
C MET A 225 0.78 4.99 7.51
N GLY A 226 1.18 3.78 7.11
CA GLY A 226 1.67 2.74 8.02
C GLY A 226 3.19 2.85 8.19
N LEU A 227 3.67 2.95 9.43
CA LEU A 227 5.07 2.77 9.77
C LEU A 227 5.29 1.34 10.25
N CYS A 228 5.98 0.55 9.43
CA CYS A 228 6.32 -0.83 9.70
C CYS A 228 7.76 -0.92 10.24
N VAL A 229 7.94 -1.57 11.38
CA VAL A 229 9.27 -1.79 11.96
C VAL A 229 9.48 -3.27 12.17
N LEU A 230 10.40 -3.85 11.39
CA LEU A 230 10.81 -5.24 11.53
C LEU A 230 11.89 -5.38 12.59
N ARG A 231 11.69 -6.30 13.51
CA ARG A 231 12.62 -6.68 14.59
C ARG A 231 12.80 -8.19 14.63
N PRO A 232 13.85 -8.71 15.28
CA PRO A 232 13.96 -10.16 15.51
C PRO A 232 12.73 -10.76 16.22
N SER A 233 12.00 -9.97 17.01
CA SER A 233 10.76 -10.38 17.70
C SER A 233 9.51 -10.33 16.84
N GLY A 234 9.58 -9.80 15.61
CA GLY A 234 8.45 -9.68 14.68
C GLY A 234 8.22 -8.29 14.13
N LEU A 235 7.10 -8.15 13.41
CA LEU A 235 6.67 -6.92 12.75
C LEU A 235 5.80 -6.06 13.70
N SER A 236 6.15 -4.78 13.82
CA SER A 236 5.28 -3.78 14.45
C SER A 236 4.73 -2.84 13.37
N VAL A 237 3.47 -2.48 13.48
CA VAL A 237 2.81 -1.51 12.59
C VAL A 237 2.23 -0.38 13.43
N SER A 238 2.53 0.86 13.05
CA SER A 238 1.96 2.06 13.64
C SER A 238 1.29 2.88 12.55
N PHE A 239 0.04 3.25 12.75
CA PHE A 239 -0.67 4.14 11.83
C PHE A 239 -0.38 5.59 12.18
N VAL A 240 0.12 6.35 11.22
CA VAL A 240 0.51 7.74 11.38
C VAL A 240 -0.48 8.62 10.64
N SER A 241 -1.26 9.40 11.40
CA SER A 241 -2.17 10.40 10.80
C SER A 241 -1.37 11.47 10.04
N LEU A 242 -1.84 11.80 8.84
CA LEU A 242 -1.28 12.85 7.97
C LEU A 242 -2.14 14.13 7.97
N THR A 243 -3.02 14.30 8.98
CA THR A 243 -3.78 15.53 9.13
C THR A 243 -2.85 16.74 9.29
N PRO A 244 -3.22 17.93 8.75
CA PRO A 244 -2.36 19.11 8.79
C PRO A 244 -2.00 19.57 10.21
N GLU A 245 -2.94 19.41 11.15
CA GLU A 245 -2.80 19.91 12.52
C GLU A 245 -2.33 18.81 13.47
N ARG A 246 -1.00 18.63 13.56
CA ARG A 246 -0.37 17.80 14.60
C ARG A 246 0.23 18.68 15.68
N ARG A 247 -0.63 19.30 16.53
CA ARG A 247 -0.18 20.19 17.61
C ARG A 247 0.64 19.43 18.63
N GLN A 248 1.89 19.86 18.86
CA GLN A 248 2.73 19.33 19.92
C GLN A 248 2.16 19.70 21.29
N LEU A 249 1.85 18.73 22.13
CA LEU A 249 1.38 18.92 23.51
C LEU A 249 2.50 18.87 24.55
N GLY A 250 3.61 18.20 24.21
CA GLY A 250 4.77 18.09 25.08
C GLY A 250 5.92 17.37 24.38
N ARG A 251 7.10 17.44 24.98
CA ARG A 251 8.30 16.72 24.55
C ARG A 251 9.03 16.19 25.78
N LEU A 252 9.43 14.94 25.75
CA LEU A 252 10.28 14.32 26.78
C LEU A 252 11.57 13.87 26.12
N GLU A 253 12.69 14.24 26.69
CA GLU A 253 14.00 13.84 26.19
C GLU A 253 14.23 12.34 26.43
N GLU A 254 14.93 11.67 25.50
CA GLU A 254 15.19 10.23 25.55
C GLU A 254 15.84 9.79 26.87
N ALA A 255 16.81 10.58 27.37
CA ALA A 255 17.47 10.29 28.64
C ALA A 255 16.48 10.19 29.81
N ARG A 256 15.44 11.04 29.82
CA ARG A 256 14.37 10.98 30.81
C ARG A 256 13.48 9.75 30.64
N LEU A 257 13.17 9.39 29.38
CA LEU A 257 12.36 8.18 29.10
C LEU A 257 13.09 6.91 29.52
N ARG A 258 14.42 6.84 29.31
CA ARG A 258 15.23 5.70 29.75
C ARG A 258 15.35 5.57 31.27
N ALA A 259 15.07 6.66 32.03
CA ALA A 259 15.11 6.68 33.48
C ALA A 259 13.77 6.23 34.12
N PHE A 260 12.71 6.09 33.34
CA PHE A 260 11.44 5.53 33.85
C PHE A 260 11.59 4.04 34.12
N LYS A 261 11.11 3.61 35.30
CA LYS A 261 11.13 2.21 35.75
C LYS A 261 9.75 1.59 35.64
#